data_f0e073bd0d6ef6ae922196ec292014a0
#
_entry.id   f0e073bd0d6ef6ae922196ec292014a0
#
_cell.length_a   1.000
_cell.length_b   1.000
_cell.length_c   1.000
_cell.angle_alpha   90.00
_cell.angle_beta   90.00
_cell.angle_gamma   90.00
#
_symmetry.space_group_name_H-M   'P 1'
#
loop_
_entity.id
_entity.type
_entity.pdbx_description
1 polymer ?
#
loop_
_entity_poly.entity_id
_entity_poly.type
_entity_poly.pdbx_seq_one_letter_code
_entity_poly.pdbx_strand_id
1 'polypeptide(L)'
;MHEKRSKVVVLGTGGTIAGWAPDPSKGRQYQAGELTASDLVQGLGDGQDHIVTEEVARIDSKNMGWPVWERLVARVQHWLDQEDVQGVVVTHGTDTLEETAILLHTLFSGLKTVVITGAMRAANVPEPDGPGNLRQALALAGAPGSAGVVCVFAGQVHAAASLTKVDCQALNAFGSVDPVAWGQALENLDALQKRFAQQATPAVGLSPKALAQVATWPWVELVFNHAAQDGAVVKALLESKTSPQGWVVAGTGNGTMSQGLEAALIMAQLGGARVWRTSRCAQGQVQAQDGEVFQTTSGLNPYKARVVLALTLVAEQLSSTVL
;
A
#
# COMPACT_ATOMS: atom_id res chain seq x y z
N MET A 1 27.33 -19.58 24.18
CA MET A 1 25.96 -19.46 23.67
C MET A 1 26.07 -18.66 22.39
N HIS A 2 25.86 -19.25 21.19
CA HIS A 2 25.73 -18.48 19.98
C HIS A 2 24.44 -17.68 20.10
N GLU A 3 24.51 -16.35 20.21
CA GLU A 3 23.35 -15.51 20.00
C GLU A 3 22.75 -15.87 18.63
N LYS A 4 21.54 -16.39 18.66
CA LYS A 4 20.79 -16.68 17.44
C LYS A 4 20.56 -15.34 16.74
N ARG A 5 21.30 -15.05 15.66
CA ARG A 5 21.11 -13.85 14.87
C ARG A 5 19.64 -13.79 14.44
N SER A 6 18.95 -12.71 14.77
CA SER A 6 17.59 -12.47 14.33
C SER A 6 17.54 -12.40 12.80
N LYS A 7 16.52 -13.00 12.20
CA LYS A 7 16.33 -13.05 10.75
C LYS A 7 15.58 -11.83 10.23
N VAL A 8 15.89 -11.42 9.03
CA VAL A 8 15.06 -10.52 8.23
C VAL A 8 14.51 -11.31 7.05
N VAL A 9 13.22 -11.15 6.76
CA VAL A 9 12.57 -11.88 5.67
C VAL A 9 12.30 -10.94 4.49
N VAL A 10 12.62 -11.37 3.28
CA VAL A 10 12.29 -10.65 2.04
C VAL A 10 11.19 -11.41 1.30
N LEU A 11 10.05 -10.77 1.13
CA LEU A 11 8.90 -11.27 0.36
C LEU A 11 8.88 -10.61 -1.01
N GLY A 12 9.13 -11.39 -2.07
CA GLY A 12 9.09 -10.92 -3.45
C GLY A 12 7.68 -10.86 -4.00
N THR A 13 7.27 -9.74 -4.61
CA THR A 13 6.02 -9.65 -5.38
C THR A 13 6.26 -9.31 -6.85
N GLY A 14 7.52 -9.15 -7.27
CA GLY A 14 7.91 -8.76 -8.63
C GLY A 14 8.17 -7.26 -8.75
N GLY A 15 7.61 -6.63 -9.77
CA GLY A 15 7.82 -5.20 -10.06
C GLY A 15 9.14 -4.90 -10.76
N THR A 16 9.43 -3.62 -10.93
CA THR A 16 10.63 -3.10 -11.61
C THR A 16 11.92 -3.46 -10.88
N ILE A 17 11.92 -3.52 -9.57
CA ILE A 17 13.09 -3.90 -8.76
C ILE A 17 13.58 -5.30 -9.13
N ALA A 18 12.67 -6.20 -9.48
CA ALA A 18 12.90 -7.56 -9.98
C ALA A 18 12.81 -7.63 -11.51
N GLY A 19 12.84 -6.49 -12.19
CA GLY A 19 12.70 -6.40 -13.62
C GLY A 19 14.03 -6.60 -14.35
N TRP A 20 13.95 -7.14 -15.56
CA TRP A 20 15.09 -7.36 -16.45
C TRP A 20 14.84 -6.75 -17.82
N ALA A 21 15.76 -5.89 -18.28
CA ALA A 21 15.72 -5.29 -19.60
C ALA A 21 16.49 -6.19 -20.58
N PRO A 22 15.89 -6.69 -21.68
CA PRO A 22 16.61 -7.46 -22.70
C PRO A 22 17.76 -6.64 -23.33
N ASP A 23 17.58 -5.34 -23.45
CA ASP A 23 18.59 -4.37 -23.86
C ASP A 23 18.74 -3.32 -22.75
N PRO A 24 19.81 -3.40 -21.92
CA PRO A 24 20.04 -2.46 -20.82
C PRO A 24 20.12 -0.99 -21.24
N SER A 25 20.51 -0.70 -22.50
CA SER A 25 20.54 0.66 -23.03
C SER A 25 19.15 1.27 -23.24
N LYS A 26 18.13 0.42 -23.33
CA LYS A 26 16.72 0.78 -23.48
C LYS A 26 15.94 0.55 -22.18
N GLY A 27 16.45 1.03 -21.08
CA GLY A 27 16.00 0.70 -19.71
C GLY A 27 14.51 0.85 -19.38
N ARG A 28 13.71 1.46 -20.27
CA ARG A 28 12.24 1.52 -20.15
C ARG A 28 11.52 0.29 -20.74
N GLN A 29 12.21 -0.56 -21.50
CA GLN A 29 11.69 -1.80 -22.06
C GLN A 29 12.21 -2.97 -21.24
N TYR A 30 11.54 -3.29 -20.14
CA TYR A 30 11.90 -4.40 -19.26
C TYR A 30 10.68 -5.28 -18.99
N GLN A 31 10.95 -6.50 -18.58
CA GLN A 31 9.93 -7.42 -18.04
C GLN A 31 9.99 -7.38 -16.52
N ALA A 32 8.85 -7.09 -15.87
CA ALA A 32 8.76 -7.04 -14.42
C ALA A 32 8.74 -8.46 -13.83
N GLY A 33 9.36 -8.65 -12.65
CA GLY A 33 9.32 -9.92 -11.93
C GLY A 33 10.15 -11.05 -12.54
N GLU A 34 11.18 -10.75 -13.33
CA GLU A 34 12.11 -11.76 -13.89
C GLU A 34 13.06 -12.31 -12.83
N LEU A 35 13.56 -11.47 -11.94
CA LEU A 35 14.41 -11.90 -10.83
C LEU A 35 13.57 -12.35 -9.63
N THR A 36 14.12 -13.30 -8.88
CA THR A 36 13.55 -13.73 -7.60
C THR A 36 14.02 -12.84 -6.45
N ALA A 37 13.34 -12.89 -5.30
CA ALA A 37 13.80 -12.25 -4.07
C ALA A 37 15.21 -12.75 -3.67
N SER A 38 15.51 -14.02 -3.93
CA SER A 38 16.85 -14.61 -3.72
C SER A 38 17.90 -13.96 -4.61
N ASP A 39 17.61 -13.78 -5.91
CA ASP A 39 18.54 -13.12 -6.84
C ASP A 39 18.83 -11.68 -6.40
N LEU A 40 17.81 -10.95 -5.96
CA LEU A 40 17.94 -9.58 -5.47
C LEU A 40 18.84 -9.49 -4.24
N VAL A 41 18.68 -10.41 -3.28
CA VAL A 41 19.50 -10.47 -2.06
C VAL A 41 20.92 -10.88 -2.39
N GLN A 42 21.14 -11.91 -3.22
CA GLN A 42 22.47 -12.34 -3.68
C GLN A 42 23.21 -11.22 -4.41
N GLY A 43 22.49 -10.41 -5.18
CA GLY A 43 23.04 -9.21 -5.87
C GLY A 43 23.57 -8.14 -4.91
N LEU A 44 23.30 -8.21 -3.61
CA LEU A 44 23.84 -7.28 -2.60
C LEU A 44 25.25 -7.66 -2.12
N GLY A 45 25.74 -8.89 -2.43
CA GLY A 45 27.04 -9.42 -2.00
C GLY A 45 26.99 -10.25 -0.74
N ASP A 46 28.16 -10.51 -0.13
CA ASP A 46 28.31 -11.39 1.04
C ASP A 46 27.68 -10.83 2.32
N GLY A 47 27.52 -11.70 3.33
CA GLY A 47 27.04 -11.31 4.67
C GLY A 47 25.52 -11.36 4.85
N GLN A 48 24.79 -11.96 3.90
CA GLN A 48 23.33 -12.02 3.90
C GLN A 48 22.76 -13.31 4.52
N ASP A 49 23.57 -14.11 5.24
CA ASP A 49 23.18 -15.42 5.80
C ASP A 49 22.00 -15.39 6.77
N HIS A 50 21.68 -14.21 7.31
CA HIS A 50 20.55 -13.99 8.20
C HIS A 50 19.26 -13.58 7.46
N ILE A 51 19.30 -13.46 6.13
CA ILE A 51 18.16 -13.08 5.31
C ILE A 51 17.49 -14.34 4.76
N VAL A 52 16.18 -14.43 4.96
CA VAL A 52 15.33 -15.46 4.37
C VAL A 52 14.54 -14.83 3.23
N THR A 53 14.49 -15.50 2.09
CA THR A 53 13.77 -15.02 0.90
C THR A 53 12.60 -15.94 0.56
N GLU A 54 11.48 -15.36 0.14
CA GLU A 54 10.30 -16.09 -0.31
C GLU A 54 9.59 -15.32 -1.44
N GLU A 55 9.13 -16.06 -2.45
CA GLU A 55 8.32 -15.49 -3.54
C GLU A 55 6.83 -15.62 -3.22
N VAL A 56 6.16 -14.49 -3.13
CA VAL A 56 4.69 -14.39 -3.00
C VAL A 56 4.05 -14.30 -4.38
N ALA A 57 4.62 -13.51 -5.26
CA ALA A 57 4.19 -13.34 -6.64
C ALA A 57 5.34 -12.79 -7.51
N ARG A 58 5.21 -12.96 -8.83
CA ARG A 58 6.14 -12.41 -9.82
C ARG A 58 5.34 -11.65 -10.87
N ILE A 59 4.82 -10.47 -10.46
CA ILE A 59 3.91 -9.67 -11.30
C ILE A 59 4.44 -8.25 -11.52
N ASP A 60 3.97 -7.62 -12.57
CA ASP A 60 3.94 -6.16 -12.65
C ASP A 60 2.83 -5.65 -11.74
N SER A 61 3.12 -4.67 -10.88
CA SER A 61 2.20 -4.21 -9.83
C SER A 61 0.90 -3.59 -10.36
N LYS A 62 0.85 -3.15 -11.62
CA LYS A 62 -0.43 -2.76 -12.27
C LYS A 62 -1.46 -3.91 -12.30
N ASN A 63 -1.00 -5.15 -12.19
CA ASN A 63 -1.84 -6.36 -12.13
C ASN A 63 -2.06 -6.85 -10.68
N MET A 64 -1.73 -6.03 -9.66
CA MET A 64 -2.01 -6.37 -8.27
C MET A 64 -3.51 -6.56 -8.05
N GLY A 65 -3.87 -7.56 -7.26
CA GLY A 65 -5.27 -7.87 -6.96
C GLY A 65 -5.41 -8.66 -5.66
N TRP A 66 -6.65 -8.84 -5.23
CA TRP A 66 -6.98 -9.48 -3.97
C TRP A 66 -6.30 -10.84 -3.76
N PRO A 67 -6.23 -11.75 -4.75
CA PRO A 67 -5.57 -13.05 -4.54
C PRO A 67 -4.07 -12.95 -4.22
N VAL A 68 -3.39 -11.91 -4.72
CA VAL A 68 -1.97 -11.66 -4.39
C VAL A 68 -1.86 -11.02 -3.02
N TRP A 69 -2.73 -10.06 -2.70
CA TRP A 69 -2.78 -9.42 -1.39
C TRP A 69 -3.11 -10.41 -0.26
N GLU A 70 -4.05 -11.32 -0.47
CA GLU A 70 -4.36 -12.40 0.50
C GLU A 70 -3.13 -13.26 0.81
N ARG A 71 -2.42 -13.71 -0.23
CA ARG A 71 -1.16 -14.46 -0.05
C ARG A 71 -0.12 -13.63 0.67
N LEU A 72 0.07 -12.37 0.27
CA LEU A 72 1.04 -11.47 0.89
C LEU A 72 0.74 -11.28 2.37
N VAL A 73 -0.49 -10.96 2.73
CA VAL A 73 -0.92 -10.78 4.13
C VAL A 73 -0.71 -12.06 4.94
N ALA A 74 -1.07 -13.22 4.39
CA ALA A 74 -0.85 -14.51 5.07
C ALA A 74 0.64 -14.79 5.31
N ARG A 75 1.53 -14.46 4.35
CA ARG A 75 2.98 -14.66 4.51
C ARG A 75 3.60 -13.65 5.46
N VAL A 76 3.19 -12.37 5.40
CA VAL A 76 3.61 -11.35 6.37
C VAL A 76 3.23 -11.80 7.79
N GLN A 77 1.97 -12.20 8.01
CA GLN A 77 1.51 -12.70 9.31
C GLN A 77 2.34 -13.90 9.78
N HIS A 78 2.54 -14.90 8.90
CA HIS A 78 3.33 -16.09 9.23
C HIS A 78 4.73 -15.75 9.73
N TRP A 79 5.42 -14.82 9.05
CA TRP A 79 6.78 -14.45 9.41
C TRP A 79 6.84 -13.54 10.65
N LEU A 80 5.90 -12.64 10.82
CA LEU A 80 5.82 -11.82 12.03
C LEU A 80 5.53 -12.63 13.30
N ASP A 81 4.82 -13.75 13.17
CA ASP A 81 4.54 -14.68 14.28
C ASP A 81 5.79 -15.48 14.72
N GLN A 82 6.89 -15.53 13.93
CA GLN A 82 8.13 -16.23 14.31
C GLN A 82 8.97 -15.39 15.27
N GLU A 83 9.38 -15.95 16.40
CA GLU A 83 10.16 -15.23 17.43
C GLU A 83 11.54 -14.78 16.92
N ASP A 84 12.18 -15.59 16.04
CA ASP A 84 13.51 -15.32 15.50
C ASP A 84 13.52 -14.39 14.27
N VAL A 85 12.36 -13.84 13.88
CA VAL A 85 12.22 -12.84 12.82
C VAL A 85 12.16 -11.44 13.43
N GLN A 86 13.07 -10.55 13.01
CA GLN A 86 13.13 -9.16 13.46
C GLN A 86 12.17 -8.27 12.68
N GLY A 87 12.10 -8.46 11.37
CA GLY A 87 11.21 -7.69 10.50
C GLY A 87 11.06 -8.33 9.12
N VAL A 88 10.17 -7.74 8.32
CA VAL A 88 9.84 -8.20 6.97
C VAL A 88 10.06 -7.07 5.98
N VAL A 89 10.71 -7.38 4.85
CA VAL A 89 10.82 -6.51 3.68
C VAL A 89 9.94 -7.07 2.57
N VAL A 90 9.12 -6.22 1.95
CA VAL A 90 8.33 -6.55 0.76
C VAL A 90 8.93 -5.80 -0.43
N THR A 91 9.45 -6.54 -1.43
CA THR A 91 9.83 -5.93 -2.71
C THR A 91 8.63 -5.87 -3.64
N HIS A 92 8.36 -4.69 -4.20
CA HIS A 92 7.11 -4.39 -4.89
C HIS A 92 7.33 -3.52 -6.13
N GLY A 93 6.43 -3.60 -7.10
CA GLY A 93 6.39 -2.64 -8.19
C GLY A 93 5.79 -1.30 -7.76
N THR A 94 6.30 -0.20 -8.30
CA THR A 94 5.99 1.15 -7.79
C THR A 94 4.58 1.66 -8.09
N ASP A 95 3.86 1.08 -9.07
CA ASP A 95 2.57 1.64 -9.55
C ASP A 95 1.43 1.50 -8.54
N THR A 96 1.39 0.40 -7.78
CA THR A 96 0.38 0.17 -6.74
C THR A 96 1.00 -0.05 -5.34
N LEU A 97 2.26 0.36 -5.16
CA LEU A 97 2.98 0.21 -3.90
C LEU A 97 2.25 0.91 -2.74
N GLU A 98 1.72 2.11 -2.96
CA GLU A 98 0.99 2.87 -1.95
C GLU A 98 -0.32 2.19 -1.49
N GLU A 99 -0.97 1.45 -2.40
CA GLU A 99 -2.17 0.67 -2.09
C GLU A 99 -1.84 -0.58 -1.24
N THR A 100 -0.74 -1.27 -1.58
CA THR A 100 -0.23 -2.38 -0.76
C THR A 100 0.28 -1.89 0.59
N ALA A 101 0.90 -0.72 0.64
CA ALA A 101 1.38 -0.12 1.89
C ALA A 101 0.23 0.16 2.86
N ILE A 102 -0.87 0.76 2.39
CA ILE A 102 -2.03 1.05 3.25
C ILE A 102 -2.76 -0.23 3.66
N LEU A 103 -2.85 -1.25 2.80
CA LEU A 103 -3.39 -2.56 3.13
C LEU A 103 -2.64 -3.16 4.33
N LEU A 104 -1.31 -3.26 4.22
CA LEU A 104 -0.48 -3.82 5.28
C LEU A 104 -0.52 -2.96 6.54
N HIS A 105 -0.49 -1.64 6.42
CA HIS A 105 -0.60 -0.72 7.57
C HIS A 105 -1.91 -0.90 8.33
N THR A 106 -3.03 -1.06 7.63
CA THR A 106 -4.35 -1.28 8.25
C THR A 106 -4.41 -2.58 9.04
N LEU A 107 -3.68 -3.61 8.60
CA LEU A 107 -3.72 -4.95 9.19
C LEU A 107 -2.61 -5.23 10.21
N PHE A 108 -1.45 -4.56 10.12
CA PHE A 108 -0.24 -4.90 10.91
C PHE A 108 0.30 -3.74 11.75
N SER A 109 -0.48 -2.72 12.04
CA SER A 109 -0.01 -1.60 12.88
C SER A 109 0.40 -2.07 14.27
N GLY A 110 1.59 -1.64 14.74
CA GLY A 110 2.07 -1.85 16.11
C GLY A 110 2.86 -3.13 16.38
N LEU A 111 3.08 -3.99 15.38
CA LEU A 111 3.91 -5.20 15.49
C LEU A 111 5.39 -4.92 15.13
N LYS A 112 6.12 -5.94 14.68
CA LYS A 112 7.49 -5.80 14.14
C LYS A 112 7.49 -4.93 12.88
N THR A 113 8.65 -4.41 12.50
CA THR A 113 8.79 -3.55 11.31
C THR A 113 8.49 -4.31 10.02
N VAL A 114 7.60 -3.75 9.20
CA VAL A 114 7.36 -4.17 7.82
C VAL A 114 7.77 -3.03 6.89
N VAL A 115 8.76 -3.28 6.05
CA VAL A 115 9.27 -2.29 5.10
C VAL A 115 8.85 -2.67 3.69
N ILE A 116 8.20 -1.75 2.97
CA ILE A 116 7.92 -1.93 1.55
C ILE A 116 8.93 -1.10 0.76
N THR A 117 9.48 -1.69 -0.29
CA THR A 117 10.42 -1.01 -1.19
C THR A 117 10.24 -1.46 -2.64
N GLY A 118 10.84 -0.73 -3.55
CA GLY A 118 10.80 -1.00 -4.98
C GLY A 118 11.92 -0.30 -5.71
N ALA A 119 11.83 -0.19 -7.03
CA ALA A 119 12.77 0.54 -7.86
C ALA A 119 12.08 1.20 -9.06
N MET A 120 12.63 2.30 -9.54
CA MET A 120 12.21 2.97 -10.77
C MET A 120 12.98 2.48 -11.99
N ARG A 121 14.13 1.82 -11.79
CA ARG A 121 14.97 1.24 -12.84
C ARG A 121 15.06 -0.27 -12.70
N ALA A 122 15.07 -0.97 -13.81
CA ALA A 122 15.26 -2.43 -13.83
C ALA A 122 16.64 -2.82 -13.28
N ALA A 123 16.80 -4.05 -12.81
CA ALA A 123 17.98 -4.49 -12.07
C ALA A 123 19.28 -4.48 -12.90
N ASN A 124 19.20 -4.66 -14.21
CA ASN A 124 20.36 -4.76 -15.12
C ASN A 124 20.64 -3.52 -15.96
N VAL A 125 19.95 -2.41 -15.73
CA VAL A 125 20.26 -1.16 -16.42
C VAL A 125 21.38 -0.38 -15.72
N PRO A 126 22.02 0.60 -16.38
CA PRO A 126 23.01 1.46 -15.72
C PRO A 126 22.43 2.17 -14.49
N GLU A 127 23.18 2.14 -13.39
CA GLU A 127 22.82 2.78 -12.11
C GLU A 127 21.42 2.38 -11.62
N PRO A 128 21.15 1.10 -11.36
CA PRO A 128 19.86 0.66 -10.83
C PRO A 128 19.70 1.16 -9.39
N ASP A 129 18.53 1.69 -9.05
CA ASP A 129 18.22 2.19 -7.71
C ASP A 129 17.78 1.08 -6.72
N GLY A 130 17.37 -0.07 -7.26
CA GLY A 130 16.88 -1.21 -6.47
C GLY A 130 17.84 -1.72 -5.39
N PRO A 131 19.12 -1.98 -5.66
CA PRO A 131 20.09 -2.45 -4.66
C PRO A 131 20.26 -1.48 -3.48
N GLY A 132 20.25 -0.16 -3.74
CA GLY A 132 20.31 0.88 -2.70
C GLY A 132 19.08 0.86 -1.81
N ASN A 133 17.89 0.85 -2.41
CA ASN A 133 16.62 0.81 -1.72
C ASN A 133 16.47 -0.49 -0.89
N LEU A 134 16.86 -1.63 -1.44
CA LEU A 134 16.79 -2.92 -0.74
C LEU A 134 17.75 -2.98 0.48
N ARG A 135 19.00 -2.50 0.35
CA ARG A 135 19.92 -2.41 1.50
C ARG A 135 19.36 -1.57 2.62
N GLN A 136 18.79 -0.42 2.30
CA GLN A 136 18.17 0.48 3.27
C GLN A 136 16.95 -0.16 3.94
N ALA A 137 16.11 -0.85 3.17
CA ALA A 137 14.94 -1.57 3.68
C ALA A 137 15.33 -2.71 4.63
N LEU A 138 16.36 -3.51 4.28
CA LEU A 138 16.87 -4.58 5.11
C LEU A 138 17.45 -4.08 6.43
N ALA A 139 18.24 -3.00 6.39
CA ALA A 139 18.80 -2.41 7.59
C ALA A 139 17.71 -1.89 8.53
N LEU A 140 16.66 -1.27 7.99
CA LEU A 140 15.54 -0.76 8.80
C LEU A 140 14.71 -1.90 9.39
N ALA A 141 14.43 -2.96 8.63
CA ALA A 141 13.69 -4.13 9.09
C ALA A 141 14.45 -4.96 10.14
N GLY A 142 15.79 -4.95 10.05
CA GLY A 142 16.68 -5.65 11.01
C GLY A 142 17.06 -4.84 12.24
N ALA A 143 16.71 -3.55 12.29
CA ALA A 143 17.04 -2.72 13.44
C ALA A 143 16.16 -3.05 14.66
N PRO A 144 16.66 -2.87 15.90
CA PRO A 144 15.86 -3.09 17.10
C PRO A 144 14.74 -2.04 17.22
N GLY A 145 13.60 -2.44 17.77
CA GLY A 145 12.39 -1.62 17.87
C GLY A 145 11.40 -1.91 16.74
N SER A 146 10.38 -1.09 16.62
CA SER A 146 9.37 -1.20 15.55
C SER A 146 9.04 0.15 14.93
N ALA A 147 9.03 0.21 13.61
CA ALA A 147 8.54 1.35 12.85
C ALA A 147 7.09 1.16 12.36
N GLY A 148 6.48 0.01 12.65
CA GLY A 148 5.20 -0.38 12.02
C GLY A 148 5.40 -0.67 10.53
N VAL A 149 4.43 -0.29 9.70
CA VAL A 149 4.50 -0.45 8.24
C VAL A 149 4.96 0.85 7.60
N VAL A 150 6.11 0.81 6.93
CA VAL A 150 6.75 1.97 6.30
C VAL A 150 7.22 1.64 4.89
N CYS A 151 7.44 2.66 4.08
CA CYS A 151 8.12 2.54 2.79
C CYS A 151 9.51 3.17 2.86
N VAL A 152 10.52 2.47 2.34
CA VAL A 152 11.87 3.00 2.14
C VAL A 152 12.10 3.17 0.65
N PHE A 153 12.38 4.39 0.23
CA PHE A 153 12.60 4.72 -1.18
C PHE A 153 13.51 5.94 -1.35
N ALA A 154 14.50 5.84 -2.23
CA ALA A 154 15.40 6.94 -2.57
C ALA A 154 16.00 7.68 -1.36
N GLY A 155 16.41 6.94 -0.31
CA GLY A 155 17.02 7.51 0.91
C GLY A 155 16.03 8.14 1.89
N GLN A 156 14.73 7.95 1.70
CA GLN A 156 13.66 8.45 2.58
C GLN A 156 12.84 7.30 3.16
N VAL A 157 12.33 7.52 4.37
CA VAL A 157 11.34 6.65 5.02
C VAL A 157 10.01 7.39 5.07
N HIS A 158 8.99 6.76 4.54
CA HIS A 158 7.64 7.32 4.42
C HIS A 158 6.64 6.50 5.22
N ALA A 159 5.70 7.17 5.87
CA ALA A 159 4.57 6.49 6.47
C ALA A 159 3.61 5.94 5.39
N ALA A 160 3.15 4.70 5.57
CA ALA A 160 2.23 4.06 4.63
C ALA A 160 0.94 4.87 4.41
N ALA A 161 0.43 5.53 5.47
CA ALA A 161 -0.80 6.32 5.40
C ALA A 161 -0.71 7.51 4.43
N SER A 162 0.43 8.21 4.37
CA SER A 162 0.60 9.42 3.54
C SER A 162 1.43 9.22 2.28
N LEU A 163 2.08 8.06 2.11
CA LEU A 163 2.86 7.74 0.92
C LEU A 163 2.03 7.88 -0.36
N THR A 164 2.56 8.54 -1.37
CA THR A 164 1.92 8.67 -2.69
C THR A 164 2.96 8.71 -3.78
N LYS A 165 2.74 7.98 -4.89
CA LYS A 165 3.57 8.10 -6.09
C LYS A 165 3.25 9.43 -6.78
N VAL A 166 4.20 10.36 -6.74
CA VAL A 166 4.04 11.74 -7.23
C VAL A 166 4.72 11.99 -8.57
N ASP A 167 5.59 11.07 -9.00
CA ASP A 167 6.30 11.18 -10.28
C ASP A 167 6.33 9.81 -10.97
N CYS A 168 6.15 9.82 -12.29
CA CYS A 168 6.13 8.59 -13.09
C CYS A 168 7.54 8.16 -13.59
N GLN A 169 8.59 8.96 -13.39
CA GLN A 169 9.93 8.73 -13.95
C GLN A 169 11.08 8.99 -12.99
N ALA A 170 10.94 9.95 -12.06
CA ALA A 170 12.00 10.32 -11.13
C ALA A 170 12.39 9.16 -10.21
N LEU A 171 13.67 9.09 -9.81
CA LEU A 171 14.11 8.08 -8.84
C LEU A 171 13.50 8.30 -7.46
N ASN A 172 13.25 9.55 -7.07
CA ASN A 172 12.49 9.94 -5.87
C ASN A 172 11.00 10.06 -6.19
N ALA A 173 10.41 9.00 -6.78
CA ALA A 173 9.06 9.00 -7.30
C ALA A 173 7.96 9.12 -6.24
N PHE A 174 8.29 8.96 -4.96
CA PHE A 174 7.33 9.00 -3.88
C PHE A 174 7.44 10.26 -3.03
N GLY A 175 6.28 10.77 -2.60
CA GLY A 175 6.14 11.82 -1.61
C GLY A 175 5.27 11.37 -0.44
N SER A 176 5.37 12.08 0.69
CA SER A 176 4.51 11.91 1.85
C SER A 176 4.43 13.22 2.63
N VAL A 177 3.51 13.32 3.58
CA VAL A 177 3.31 14.54 4.38
C VAL A 177 4.55 14.86 5.23
N ASP A 178 5.25 13.84 5.72
CA ASP A 178 6.34 14.00 6.69
C ASP A 178 7.40 12.91 6.50
N PRO A 179 8.15 12.93 5.38
CA PRO A 179 9.21 11.95 5.14
C PRO A 179 10.38 12.17 6.11
N VAL A 180 11.06 11.07 6.45
CA VAL A 180 12.24 11.09 7.32
C VAL A 180 13.44 10.57 6.55
N ALA A 181 14.59 11.25 6.61
CA ALA A 181 15.82 10.75 6.03
C ALA A 181 16.18 9.38 6.62
N TRP A 182 16.56 8.41 5.79
CA TRP A 182 16.79 7.03 6.20
C TRP A 182 17.78 6.90 7.36
N GLY A 183 18.91 7.62 7.33
CA GLY A 183 19.88 7.59 8.41
C GLY A 183 19.29 8.05 9.76
N GLN A 184 18.50 9.10 9.75
CA GLN A 184 17.80 9.60 10.94
C GLN A 184 16.73 8.61 11.43
N ALA A 185 16.06 7.93 10.54
CA ALA A 185 15.05 6.93 10.90
C ALA A 185 15.66 5.74 11.65
N LEU A 186 16.88 5.32 11.28
CA LEU A 186 17.60 4.23 11.96
C LEU A 186 18.01 4.53 13.38
N GLU A 187 18.19 5.79 13.76
CA GLU A 187 18.61 6.17 15.10
C GLU A 187 17.57 5.82 16.16
N ASN A 188 16.26 5.89 15.83
CA ASN A 188 15.20 5.58 16.79
C ASN A 188 13.89 5.20 16.11
N LEU A 189 13.67 3.90 15.90
CA LEU A 189 12.47 3.34 15.27
C LEU A 189 11.19 3.60 16.08
N ASP A 190 11.25 3.57 17.40
CA ASP A 190 10.07 3.82 18.23
C ASP A 190 9.63 5.29 18.16
N ALA A 191 10.58 6.23 18.04
CA ALA A 191 10.26 7.62 17.76
C ALA A 191 9.65 7.81 16.37
N LEU A 192 10.16 7.10 15.37
CA LEU A 192 9.61 7.07 14.02
C LEU A 192 8.18 6.54 14.02
N GLN A 193 7.92 5.43 14.72
CA GLN A 193 6.58 4.86 14.86
C GLN A 193 5.60 5.85 15.50
N LYS A 194 5.98 6.50 16.60
CA LYS A 194 5.16 7.51 17.27
C LYS A 194 4.85 8.70 16.36
N ARG A 195 5.83 9.15 15.56
CA ARG A 195 5.66 10.22 14.58
C ARG A 195 4.64 9.83 13.49
N PHE A 196 4.76 8.62 12.95
CA PHE A 196 3.89 8.14 11.89
C PHE A 196 2.50 7.72 12.40
N ALA A 197 2.37 7.30 13.64
CA ALA A 197 1.07 6.99 14.26
C ALA A 197 0.13 8.20 14.38
N GLN A 198 0.67 9.42 14.28
CA GLN A 198 -0.14 10.65 14.22
C GLN A 198 -0.88 10.82 12.88
N GLN A 199 -0.48 10.06 11.85
CA GLN A 199 -1.16 10.04 10.56
C GLN A 199 -2.33 9.05 10.63
N ALA A 200 -3.48 9.53 11.07
CA ALA A 200 -4.65 8.72 11.34
C ALA A 200 -5.15 7.98 10.10
N THR A 201 -5.40 6.68 10.27
CA THR A 201 -6.18 5.87 9.33
C THR A 201 -7.44 5.38 10.04
N PRO A 202 -8.56 5.19 9.32
CA PRO A 202 -9.74 4.59 9.92
C PRO A 202 -9.42 3.21 10.52
N ALA A 203 -9.84 2.98 11.76
CA ALA A 203 -9.75 1.66 12.37
C ALA A 203 -10.76 0.72 11.71
N VAL A 204 -10.29 -0.38 11.16
CA VAL A 204 -11.15 -1.35 10.44
C VAL A 204 -11.59 -2.51 11.33
N GLY A 205 -10.85 -2.81 12.40
CA GLY A 205 -11.17 -3.92 13.31
C GLY A 205 -11.02 -5.32 12.67
N LEU A 206 -10.30 -5.43 11.56
CA LEU A 206 -10.09 -6.67 10.82
C LEU A 206 -8.70 -7.25 11.13
N SER A 207 -8.65 -8.50 11.59
CA SER A 207 -7.37 -9.19 11.78
C SER A 207 -6.84 -9.75 10.45
N PRO A 208 -5.51 -9.85 10.27
CA PRO A 208 -4.94 -10.45 9.06
C PRO A 208 -5.45 -11.88 8.81
N LYS A 209 -5.66 -12.67 9.87
CA LYS A 209 -6.16 -14.05 9.80
C LYS A 209 -7.60 -14.13 9.29
N ALA A 210 -8.40 -13.09 9.51
CA ALA A 210 -9.80 -13.07 9.06
C ALA A 210 -9.92 -12.95 7.52
N LEU A 211 -8.88 -12.47 6.82
CA LEU A 211 -8.89 -12.41 5.36
C LEU A 211 -9.07 -13.80 4.71
N ALA A 212 -8.58 -14.86 5.34
CA ALA A 212 -8.77 -16.23 4.85
C ALA A 212 -10.24 -16.68 4.84
N GLN A 213 -11.14 -15.95 5.51
CA GLN A 213 -12.57 -16.24 5.56
C GLN A 213 -13.39 -15.45 4.52
N VAL A 214 -12.73 -14.58 3.76
CA VAL A 214 -13.39 -13.75 2.74
C VAL A 214 -13.74 -14.61 1.54
N ALA A 215 -15.02 -14.90 1.36
CA ALA A 215 -15.49 -15.67 0.20
C ALA A 215 -15.53 -14.83 -1.07
N THR A 216 -15.90 -13.57 -0.97
CA THR A 216 -16.00 -12.63 -2.09
C THR A 216 -15.63 -11.22 -1.62
N TRP A 217 -14.70 -10.60 -2.32
CA TRP A 217 -14.31 -9.22 -2.05
C TRP A 217 -15.40 -8.24 -2.48
N PRO A 218 -15.71 -7.24 -1.66
CA PRO A 218 -16.67 -6.22 -2.06
C PRO A 218 -16.12 -5.39 -3.23
N TRP A 219 -16.99 -5.11 -4.18
CA TRP A 219 -16.64 -4.17 -5.25
C TRP A 219 -16.71 -2.75 -4.73
N VAL A 220 -15.57 -2.08 -4.63
CA VAL A 220 -15.45 -0.65 -4.30
C VAL A 220 -14.93 0.08 -5.54
N GLU A 221 -15.73 1.02 -6.03
CA GLU A 221 -15.43 1.79 -7.24
C GLU A 221 -14.90 3.18 -6.88
N LEU A 222 -14.01 3.70 -7.74
CA LEU A 222 -13.52 5.08 -7.70
C LEU A 222 -14.24 5.92 -8.74
N VAL A 223 -14.74 7.09 -8.33
CA VAL A 223 -15.28 8.07 -9.26
C VAL A 223 -14.62 9.44 -9.05
N PHE A 224 -14.18 10.05 -10.14
CA PHE A 224 -13.54 11.36 -10.11
C PHE A 224 -14.53 12.47 -10.48
N ASN A 225 -14.58 13.51 -9.66
CA ASN A 225 -15.26 14.74 -10.06
C ASN A 225 -14.36 15.56 -10.97
N HIS A 226 -14.89 15.98 -12.11
CA HIS A 226 -14.25 16.85 -13.10
C HIS A 226 -15.26 17.85 -13.68
N ALA A 227 -14.81 18.78 -14.50
CA ALA A 227 -15.72 19.65 -15.23
C ALA A 227 -16.69 18.82 -16.10
N ALA A 228 -17.95 19.20 -16.11
CA ALA A 228 -19.05 18.50 -16.80
C ALA A 228 -19.35 17.07 -16.29
N GLN A 229 -18.94 16.70 -15.06
CA GLN A 229 -19.37 15.46 -14.43
C GLN A 229 -20.84 15.57 -14.01
N ASP A 230 -21.69 14.65 -14.50
CA ASP A 230 -23.14 14.63 -14.27
C ASP A 230 -23.64 13.38 -13.50
N GLY A 231 -22.71 12.52 -13.10
CA GLY A 231 -23.03 11.28 -12.40
C GLY A 231 -23.51 10.14 -13.31
N ALA A 232 -23.41 10.27 -14.63
CA ALA A 232 -23.91 9.27 -15.58
C ALA A 232 -23.31 7.86 -15.34
N VAL A 233 -22.01 7.77 -15.02
CA VAL A 233 -21.34 6.48 -14.74
C VAL A 233 -21.93 5.84 -13.49
N VAL A 234 -22.16 6.59 -12.43
CA VAL A 234 -22.76 6.07 -11.19
C VAL A 234 -24.18 5.56 -11.47
N LYS A 235 -25.00 6.35 -12.17
CA LYS A 235 -26.38 5.96 -12.57
C LYS A 235 -26.39 4.66 -13.36
N ALA A 236 -25.54 4.55 -14.38
CA ALA A 236 -25.44 3.35 -15.21
C ALA A 236 -25.06 2.10 -14.41
N LEU A 237 -24.15 2.23 -13.44
CA LEU A 237 -23.76 1.13 -12.56
C LEU A 237 -24.87 0.76 -11.55
N LEU A 238 -25.67 1.71 -11.10
CA LEU A 238 -26.82 1.43 -10.22
C LEU A 238 -27.94 0.68 -10.96
N GLU A 239 -28.09 0.91 -12.27
CA GLU A 239 -29.07 0.22 -13.13
C GLU A 239 -28.58 -1.18 -13.58
N SER A 240 -27.30 -1.51 -13.34
CA SER A 240 -26.74 -2.80 -13.73
C SER A 240 -27.18 -3.94 -12.80
N LYS A 241 -27.03 -5.20 -13.27
CA LYS A 241 -27.35 -6.40 -12.46
C LYS A 241 -26.51 -6.50 -11.18
N THR A 242 -25.31 -5.94 -11.21
CA THR A 242 -24.39 -5.86 -10.09
C THR A 242 -23.94 -4.42 -9.92
N SER A 243 -24.02 -3.88 -8.72
CA SER A 243 -23.59 -2.52 -8.40
C SER A 243 -22.50 -2.56 -7.31
N PRO A 244 -21.60 -1.55 -7.28
CA PRO A 244 -20.61 -1.43 -6.20
C PRO A 244 -21.27 -1.37 -4.82
N GLN A 245 -20.70 -2.11 -3.86
CA GLN A 245 -21.05 -2.03 -2.45
C GLN A 245 -20.42 -0.80 -1.79
N GLY A 246 -19.36 -0.26 -2.39
CA GLY A 246 -18.69 0.93 -1.91
C GLY A 246 -18.31 1.88 -3.04
N TRP A 247 -18.29 3.16 -2.73
CA TRP A 247 -17.86 4.23 -3.63
C TRP A 247 -16.86 5.12 -2.91
N VAL A 248 -15.77 5.44 -3.59
CA VAL A 248 -14.88 6.50 -3.16
C VAL A 248 -14.93 7.61 -4.21
N VAL A 249 -15.38 8.79 -3.82
CA VAL A 249 -15.39 9.95 -4.71
C VAL A 249 -14.15 10.80 -4.49
N ALA A 250 -13.37 10.98 -5.55
CA ALA A 250 -12.26 11.91 -5.63
C ALA A 250 -12.79 13.27 -6.08
N GLY A 251 -13.24 14.08 -5.11
CA GLY A 251 -13.81 15.40 -5.36
C GLY A 251 -12.77 16.45 -5.76
N THR A 252 -13.24 17.63 -6.13
CA THR A 252 -12.42 18.81 -6.37
C THR A 252 -12.17 19.57 -5.06
N GLY A 253 -11.06 20.28 -4.95
CA GLY A 253 -10.71 21.09 -3.78
C GLY A 253 -10.90 20.36 -2.45
N ASN A 254 -11.76 20.83 -1.55
CA ASN A 254 -12.09 20.18 -0.29
C ASN A 254 -13.05 18.97 -0.45
N GLY A 255 -12.89 18.18 -1.51
CA GLY A 255 -13.73 17.01 -1.78
C GLY A 255 -15.11 17.34 -2.33
N THR A 256 -15.32 18.54 -2.89
CA THR A 256 -16.58 18.96 -3.50
C THR A 256 -16.86 18.22 -4.81
N MET A 257 -18.12 18.12 -5.19
CA MET A 257 -18.54 17.45 -6.42
C MET A 257 -19.70 18.17 -7.09
N SER A 258 -19.96 17.83 -8.35
CA SER A 258 -21.10 18.37 -9.08
C SER A 258 -22.42 17.88 -8.48
N GLN A 259 -23.47 18.68 -8.62
CA GLN A 259 -24.82 18.30 -8.13
C GLN A 259 -25.32 16.98 -8.74
N GLY A 260 -25.00 16.73 -10.02
CA GLY A 260 -25.40 15.48 -10.70
C GLY A 260 -24.69 14.26 -10.14
N LEU A 261 -23.39 14.35 -9.84
CA LEU A 261 -22.64 13.28 -9.22
C LEU A 261 -23.09 13.04 -7.77
N GLU A 262 -23.27 14.11 -7.00
CA GLU A 262 -23.76 14.04 -5.62
C GLU A 262 -25.11 13.35 -5.52
N ALA A 263 -26.08 13.75 -6.35
CA ALA A 263 -27.41 13.13 -6.39
C ALA A 263 -27.32 11.63 -6.74
N ALA A 264 -26.47 11.23 -7.69
CA ALA A 264 -26.28 9.82 -8.05
C ALA A 264 -25.66 9.01 -6.89
N LEU A 265 -24.69 9.57 -6.17
CA LEU A 265 -24.05 8.92 -5.01
C LEU A 265 -25.00 8.84 -3.80
N ILE A 266 -25.88 9.82 -3.61
CA ILE A 266 -26.96 9.75 -2.60
C ILE A 266 -27.89 8.57 -2.93
N MET A 267 -28.26 8.36 -4.19
CA MET A 267 -29.07 7.21 -4.60
C MET A 267 -28.33 5.89 -4.34
N ALA A 268 -27.00 5.82 -4.60
CA ALA A 268 -26.19 4.67 -4.25
C ALA A 268 -26.23 4.38 -2.74
N GLN A 269 -26.08 5.41 -1.90
CA GLN A 269 -26.11 5.31 -0.45
C GLN A 269 -27.49 4.87 0.08
N LEU A 270 -28.58 5.40 -0.47
CA LEU A 270 -29.95 4.98 -0.16
C LEU A 270 -30.19 3.51 -0.56
N GLY A 271 -29.53 3.03 -1.60
CA GLY A 271 -29.50 1.61 -2.00
C GLY A 271 -28.62 0.71 -1.14
N GLY A 272 -27.99 1.25 -0.09
CA GLY A 272 -27.17 0.49 0.87
C GLY A 272 -25.66 0.52 0.59
N ALA A 273 -25.18 1.17 -0.48
CA ALA A 273 -23.77 1.29 -0.74
C ALA A 273 -23.11 2.28 0.24
N ARG A 274 -21.86 2.01 0.63
CA ARG A 274 -21.06 2.93 1.44
C ARG A 274 -20.40 3.96 0.53
N VAL A 275 -20.51 5.25 0.85
CA VAL A 275 -19.87 6.32 0.07
C VAL A 275 -18.86 7.08 0.94
N TRP A 276 -17.61 7.12 0.50
CA TRP A 276 -16.55 7.91 1.12
C TRP A 276 -16.09 9.03 0.20
N ARG A 277 -15.80 10.19 0.80
CA ARG A 277 -15.36 11.40 0.12
C ARG A 277 -13.89 11.67 0.38
N THR A 278 -13.14 11.87 -0.72
CA THR A 278 -11.74 12.26 -0.75
C THR A 278 -11.55 13.48 -1.65
N SER A 279 -10.31 13.87 -1.89
CA SER A 279 -9.94 14.86 -2.90
C SER A 279 -9.02 14.28 -3.96
N ARG A 280 -9.14 14.76 -5.20
CA ARG A 280 -8.16 14.53 -6.27
C ARG A 280 -6.91 15.40 -6.12
N CYS A 281 -6.87 16.32 -5.17
CA CYS A 281 -5.69 17.11 -4.87
C CYS A 281 -4.60 16.19 -4.29
N ALA A 282 -3.38 16.36 -4.78
CA ALA A 282 -2.23 15.54 -4.36
C ALA A 282 -1.81 15.80 -2.91
N GLN A 283 -2.15 16.96 -2.36
CA GLN A 283 -1.79 17.39 -1.00
C GLN A 283 -2.97 17.98 -0.27
N GLY A 284 -2.91 17.97 1.05
CA GLY A 284 -3.96 18.44 1.95
C GLY A 284 -4.91 17.32 2.37
N GLN A 285 -5.79 17.67 3.28
CA GLN A 285 -6.83 16.76 3.82
C GLN A 285 -8.19 17.40 3.63
N VAL A 286 -9.17 16.59 3.24
CA VAL A 286 -10.57 17.04 3.18
C VAL A 286 -11.03 17.30 4.60
N GLN A 287 -11.48 18.54 4.84
CA GLN A 287 -12.06 18.94 6.12
C GLN A 287 -13.55 18.61 6.12
N ALA A 288 -13.98 17.87 7.13
CA ALA A 288 -15.39 17.61 7.34
C ALA A 288 -16.12 18.91 7.71
N GLN A 289 -17.34 19.07 7.19
CA GLN A 289 -18.22 20.20 7.51
C GLN A 289 -19.54 19.67 8.05
N ASP A 290 -20.21 20.46 8.88
CA ASP A 290 -21.52 20.10 9.41
C ASP A 290 -22.55 19.98 8.27
N GLY A 291 -23.36 18.92 8.33
CA GLY A 291 -24.41 18.66 7.33
C GLY A 291 -23.93 17.93 6.06
N GLU A 292 -22.67 17.50 5.99
CA GLU A 292 -22.19 16.69 4.86
C GLU A 292 -22.78 15.29 4.84
N VAL A 293 -23.20 14.86 3.65
CA VAL A 293 -23.88 13.58 3.43
C VAL A 293 -22.91 12.41 3.46
N PHE A 294 -21.67 12.60 2.99
CA PHE A 294 -20.69 11.55 2.83
C PHE A 294 -19.54 11.64 3.83
N GLN A 295 -19.14 10.50 4.37
CA GLN A 295 -18.01 10.40 5.28
C GLN A 295 -16.70 10.80 4.58
N THR A 296 -15.88 11.62 5.25
CA THR A 296 -14.52 11.96 4.80
C THR A 296 -13.49 10.94 5.27
N THR A 297 -12.39 10.82 4.55
CA THR A 297 -11.35 9.79 4.78
C THR A 297 -10.07 10.36 5.40
N SER A 298 -10.13 11.25 6.35
CA SER A 298 -8.99 11.65 7.21
C SER A 298 -7.60 11.65 6.50
N GLY A 299 -7.49 12.24 5.31
CA GLY A 299 -6.21 12.40 4.60
C GLY A 299 -5.76 11.24 3.70
N LEU A 300 -6.55 10.18 3.56
CA LEU A 300 -6.27 9.16 2.55
C LEU A 300 -6.55 9.70 1.14
N ASN A 301 -5.63 9.44 0.21
CA ASN A 301 -5.92 9.67 -1.21
C ASN A 301 -6.96 8.66 -1.73
N PRO A 302 -7.57 8.87 -2.90
CA PRO A 302 -8.65 8.02 -3.40
C PRO A 302 -8.28 6.53 -3.52
N TYR A 303 -7.07 6.21 -3.95
CA TYR A 303 -6.61 4.83 -4.14
C TYR A 303 -6.51 4.08 -2.81
N LYS A 304 -5.93 4.70 -1.80
CA LYS A 304 -5.82 4.15 -0.43
C LYS A 304 -7.18 4.07 0.25
N ALA A 305 -8.02 5.10 0.09
CA ALA A 305 -9.38 5.08 0.63
C ALA A 305 -10.20 3.91 0.09
N ARG A 306 -10.03 3.56 -1.19
CA ARG A 306 -10.66 2.40 -1.82
C ARG A 306 -10.26 1.09 -1.13
N VAL A 307 -8.98 0.91 -0.83
CA VAL A 307 -8.49 -0.29 -0.14
C VAL A 307 -9.06 -0.37 1.27
N VAL A 308 -9.01 0.73 2.03
CA VAL A 308 -9.50 0.77 3.42
C VAL A 308 -11.02 0.58 3.46
N LEU A 309 -11.78 1.16 2.51
CA LEU A 309 -13.23 0.93 2.43
C LEU A 309 -13.56 -0.54 2.12
N ALA A 310 -12.82 -1.20 1.22
CA ALA A 310 -13.02 -2.61 0.95
C ALA A 310 -12.77 -3.47 2.20
N LEU A 311 -11.72 -3.19 2.96
CA LEU A 311 -11.45 -3.87 4.24
C LEU A 311 -12.54 -3.61 5.28
N THR A 312 -13.08 -2.39 5.33
CA THR A 312 -14.19 -2.03 6.22
C THR A 312 -15.43 -2.85 5.90
N LEU A 313 -15.80 -2.94 4.62
CA LEU A 313 -16.94 -3.74 4.19
C LEU A 313 -16.75 -5.24 4.48
N VAL A 314 -15.53 -5.76 4.31
CA VAL A 314 -15.19 -7.14 4.70
C VAL A 314 -15.38 -7.35 6.20
N ALA A 315 -14.92 -6.44 7.05
CA ALA A 315 -15.09 -6.53 8.50
C ALA A 315 -16.58 -6.55 8.90
N GLU A 316 -17.39 -5.70 8.25
CA GLU A 316 -18.85 -5.65 8.45
C GLU A 316 -19.51 -6.97 8.02
N GLN A 317 -19.14 -7.55 6.86
CA GLN A 317 -19.66 -8.83 6.37
C GLN A 317 -19.35 -9.98 7.32
N LEU A 318 -18.10 -10.10 7.77
CA LEU A 318 -17.68 -11.16 8.68
C LEU A 318 -18.36 -11.04 10.05
N SER A 319 -18.56 -9.82 10.55
CA SER A 319 -19.28 -9.58 11.81
C SER A 319 -20.75 -9.96 11.72
N SER A 320 -21.38 -9.76 10.56
CA SER A 320 -22.80 -10.10 10.33
C SER A 320 -23.05 -11.61 10.18
N THR A 321 -22.02 -12.39 9.83
CA THR A 321 -22.12 -13.85 9.64
C THR A 321 -22.00 -14.62 10.95
N VAL A 322 -21.55 -13.98 12.02
CA VAL A 322 -21.36 -14.59 13.36
C VAL A 322 -22.60 -14.46 14.26
N LEU A 323 -23.61 -13.68 13.83
CA LEU A 323 -24.93 -13.53 14.49
C LEU A 323 -25.98 -14.43 13.83
#